data_0bc963ad9015c5a949c026673fe9d7c0
#
_entry.id   0bc963ad9015c5a949c026673fe9d7c0
#
_cell.length_a   1.000
_cell.length_b   1.000
_cell.length_c   1.000
_cell.angle_alpha   90.00
_cell.angle_beta   90.00
_cell.angle_gamma   90.00
#
_symmetry.space_group_name_H-M   'P 1'
#
loop_
_entity.id
_entity.type
_entity.pdbx_description
1 polymer ?
#
loop_
_entity_poly.entity_id
_entity_poly.type
_entity_poly.pdbx_seq_one_letter_code
_entity_poly.pdbx_strand_id
1 'polypeptide(L)'
;MRICLLCEGSYPYVVGGVSSWVQMLMTGMPEHEFVLYCVGAEEKDKGNYKYKLPDNVVGVHEVFLDTVLNMNTNDRGNLRFTQEEKDVLTNLLLNSDRFDLQKLIKIFRSKTSKETFLEIFMSFDFFDCIVNVYREKYSYLAFTDFFWTVRSMLLPLFYILQEDLPKADLYHSVATGYCGVVGSLASEIYNKPYLITEHGIYSREREEEIIKSDWVMGDFKAIWIEYFYQQAFIAYKHATKVVTLFEGNANVEKSLGCDENKISIVPNGVRLERFLPLSREQSDDDTFVIGAVVRVVP
;
A
#
# COMPACT_ATOMS: atom_id res chain seq x y z
N MET A 1 15.46 -0.75 19.14
CA MET A 1 14.43 -1.68 18.63
C MET A 1 14.63 -1.85 17.13
N ARG A 2 14.07 -2.91 16.56
CA ARG A 2 14.03 -3.11 15.10
C ARG A 2 12.71 -2.63 14.52
N ILE A 3 12.76 -1.70 13.57
CA ILE A 3 11.60 -1.12 12.90
C ILE A 3 11.60 -1.56 11.44
N CYS A 4 10.48 -2.14 10.98
CA CYS A 4 10.29 -2.44 9.57
C CYS A 4 9.56 -1.27 8.90
N LEU A 5 10.24 -0.54 8.02
CA LEU A 5 9.62 0.52 7.20
C LEU A 5 9.07 -0.09 5.92
N LEU A 6 7.78 0.13 5.68
CA LEU A 6 7.03 -0.40 4.56
C LEU A 6 6.83 0.72 3.55
N CYS A 7 7.54 0.66 2.43
CA CYS A 7 7.56 1.68 1.39
C CYS A 7 6.94 1.15 0.11
N GLU A 8 6.12 1.96 -0.56
CA GLU A 8 5.48 1.62 -1.83
C GLU A 8 5.77 2.70 -2.87
N GLY A 9 6.30 2.31 -4.02
CA GLY A 9 6.54 3.18 -5.18
C GLY A 9 7.41 4.41 -4.89
N SER A 10 8.17 4.41 -3.78
CA SER A 10 8.89 5.58 -3.29
C SER A 10 10.34 5.23 -2.93
N TYR A 11 10.68 5.25 -1.64
CA TYR A 11 12.02 4.91 -1.14
C TYR A 11 12.31 3.42 -1.33
N PRO A 12 13.51 3.04 -1.75
CA PRO A 12 14.68 3.85 -2.08
C PRO A 12 14.82 4.21 -3.57
N TYR A 13 13.82 3.94 -4.42
CA TYR A 13 13.93 3.99 -5.88
C TYR A 13 13.65 5.37 -6.48
N VAL A 14 12.81 6.18 -5.84
CA VAL A 14 12.33 7.46 -6.37
C VAL A 14 12.75 8.60 -5.47
N VAL A 15 13.32 9.67 -6.07
CA VAL A 15 13.62 10.91 -5.35
C VAL A 15 12.33 11.71 -5.18
N GLY A 16 11.97 12.04 -3.93
CA GLY A 16 10.72 12.76 -3.63
C GLY A 16 10.58 13.12 -2.16
N GLY A 17 9.46 13.74 -1.83
CA GLY A 17 9.15 14.20 -0.46
C GLY A 17 9.11 13.05 0.55
N VAL A 18 8.32 12.02 0.26
CA VAL A 18 8.19 10.82 1.10
C VAL A 18 9.52 10.11 1.26
N SER A 19 10.26 9.92 0.15
CA SER A 19 11.57 9.27 0.20
C SER A 19 12.59 10.05 1.02
N SER A 20 12.59 11.38 0.90
CA SER A 20 13.45 12.25 1.71
C SER A 20 13.08 12.20 3.19
N TRP A 21 11.79 12.12 3.50
CA TRP A 21 11.30 11.95 4.86
C TRP A 21 11.74 10.59 5.46
N VAL A 22 11.59 9.50 4.71
CA VAL A 22 12.08 8.15 5.13
C VAL A 22 13.57 8.18 5.43
N GLN A 23 14.37 8.80 4.54
CA GLN A 23 15.81 8.97 4.75
C GLN A 23 16.12 9.77 6.03
N MET A 24 15.39 10.88 6.27
CA MET A 24 15.55 11.70 7.48
C MET A 24 15.13 10.96 8.75
N LEU A 25 14.04 10.19 8.69
CA LEU A 25 13.57 9.39 9.82
C LEU A 25 14.65 8.41 10.28
N MET A 26 15.19 7.61 9.36
CA MET A 26 16.23 6.62 9.69
C MET A 26 17.51 7.27 10.19
N THR A 27 17.97 8.35 9.52
CA THR A 27 19.18 9.06 9.93
C THR A 27 19.03 9.82 11.25
N GLY A 28 17.79 10.22 11.59
CA GLY A 28 17.46 10.91 12.84
C GLY A 28 17.32 9.98 14.05
N MET A 29 17.28 8.66 13.83
CA MET A 29 17.08 7.65 14.87
C MET A 29 18.21 6.57 14.81
N PRO A 30 19.49 6.96 14.97
CA PRO A 30 20.61 6.05 14.79
C PRO A 30 20.66 4.91 15.82
N GLU A 31 19.97 5.05 16.94
CA GLU A 31 19.87 4.06 18.01
C GLU A 31 18.92 2.89 17.67
N HIS A 32 18.19 2.99 16.54
CA HIS A 32 17.27 1.96 16.08
C HIS A 32 17.82 1.27 14.82
N GLU A 33 17.53 -0.03 14.70
CA GLU A 33 17.77 -0.80 13.48
C GLU A 33 16.56 -0.69 12.57
N PHE A 34 16.79 -0.49 11.28
CA PHE A 34 15.74 -0.47 10.27
C PHE A 34 15.88 -1.64 9.30
N VAL A 35 14.75 -2.25 9.00
CA VAL A 35 14.60 -3.15 7.87
C VAL A 35 13.62 -2.51 6.90
N LEU A 36 14.00 -2.44 5.64
CA LEU A 36 13.12 -1.91 4.59
C LEU A 36 12.34 -3.06 3.96
N TYR A 37 11.04 -2.86 3.79
CA TYR A 37 10.19 -3.70 2.95
C TYR A 37 9.63 -2.80 1.84
N CYS A 38 10.11 -3.00 0.64
CA CYS A 38 9.86 -2.12 -0.50
C CYS A 38 8.96 -2.82 -1.52
N VAL A 39 7.77 -2.28 -1.73
CA VAL A 39 6.85 -2.73 -2.78
C VAL A 39 7.08 -1.85 -4.01
N GLY A 40 7.60 -2.44 -5.08
CA GLY A 40 7.86 -1.79 -6.36
C GLY A 40 6.92 -2.29 -7.46
N ALA A 41 6.78 -1.52 -8.53
CA ALA A 41 5.98 -1.91 -9.68
C ALA A 41 6.72 -2.92 -10.57
N GLU A 42 7.98 -2.67 -10.89
CA GLU A 42 8.74 -3.40 -11.89
C GLU A 42 10.05 -3.96 -11.31
N GLU A 43 10.33 -5.24 -11.51
CA GLU A 43 11.53 -5.94 -11.02
C GLU A 43 12.84 -5.35 -11.58
N LYS A 44 12.79 -4.67 -12.71
CA LYS A 44 13.96 -3.96 -13.28
C LYS A 44 14.57 -2.92 -12.36
N ASP A 45 13.78 -2.40 -11.41
CA ASP A 45 14.23 -1.39 -10.44
C ASP A 45 14.97 -1.99 -9.24
N LYS A 46 15.04 -3.31 -9.14
CA LYS A 46 15.70 -4.03 -8.05
C LYS A 46 17.15 -3.58 -7.88
N GLY A 47 17.49 -3.17 -6.67
CA GLY A 47 18.83 -2.69 -6.34
C GLY A 47 19.20 -1.31 -6.90
N ASN A 48 18.33 -0.66 -7.67
CA ASN A 48 18.58 0.66 -8.28
C ASN A 48 18.26 1.81 -7.31
N TYR A 49 18.94 1.84 -6.18
CA TYR A 49 18.68 2.81 -5.14
C TYR A 49 19.16 4.22 -5.51
N LYS A 50 18.28 5.21 -5.34
CA LYS A 50 18.57 6.63 -5.53
C LYS A 50 19.13 7.29 -4.26
N TYR A 51 19.13 6.58 -3.14
CA TYR A 51 19.62 7.02 -1.86
C TYR A 51 20.73 6.08 -1.37
N LYS A 52 21.74 6.65 -0.71
CA LYS A 52 22.67 5.85 0.08
C LYS A 52 21.95 5.44 1.36
N LEU A 53 21.83 4.14 1.58
CA LEU A 53 21.20 3.62 2.80
C LEU A 53 22.03 4.01 4.03
N PRO A 54 21.40 4.48 5.12
CA PRO A 54 22.05 4.73 6.39
C PRO A 54 22.63 3.45 7.00
N ASP A 55 23.66 3.57 7.82
CA ASP A 55 24.37 2.44 8.42
C ASP A 55 23.50 1.60 9.38
N ASN A 56 22.43 2.17 9.90
CA ASN A 56 21.45 1.49 10.75
C ASN A 56 20.34 0.75 9.96
N VAL A 57 20.42 0.71 8.64
CA VAL A 57 19.60 -0.17 7.80
C VAL A 57 20.27 -1.53 7.73
N VAL A 58 19.67 -2.53 8.40
CA VAL A 58 20.25 -3.87 8.55
C VAL A 58 19.72 -4.88 7.51
N GLY A 59 18.77 -4.50 6.69
CA GLY A 59 18.22 -5.35 5.61
C GLY A 59 17.27 -4.62 4.71
N VAL A 60 17.17 -5.10 3.45
CA VAL A 60 16.20 -4.63 2.47
C VAL A 60 15.50 -5.86 1.89
N HIS A 61 14.18 -5.85 1.95
CA HIS A 61 13.31 -6.83 1.35
C HIS A 61 12.55 -6.17 0.20
N GLU A 62 12.74 -6.65 -1.01
CA GLU A 62 12.18 -6.04 -2.21
C GLU A 62 11.13 -6.97 -2.83
N VAL A 63 9.94 -6.46 -3.06
CA VAL A 63 8.81 -7.17 -3.68
C VAL A 63 8.33 -6.36 -4.88
N PHE A 64 8.31 -6.99 -6.06
CA PHE A 64 7.89 -6.33 -7.30
C PHE A 64 6.60 -6.96 -7.82
N LEU A 65 5.61 -6.11 -8.12
CA LEU A 65 4.28 -6.59 -8.46
C LEU A 65 4.19 -7.20 -9.87
N ASP A 66 5.11 -6.84 -10.76
CA ASP A 66 5.19 -7.44 -12.10
C ASP A 66 5.76 -8.87 -12.10
N THR A 67 6.46 -9.27 -11.05
CA THR A 67 6.98 -10.64 -10.91
C THR A 67 5.87 -11.67 -11.07
N VAL A 68 4.68 -11.38 -10.57
CA VAL A 68 3.53 -12.27 -10.67
C VAL A 68 3.04 -12.50 -12.10
N LEU A 69 3.30 -11.57 -13.03
CA LEU A 69 2.91 -11.69 -14.43
C LEU A 69 3.71 -12.79 -15.15
N ASN A 70 4.90 -13.11 -14.66
CA ASN A 70 5.78 -14.14 -15.19
C ASN A 70 5.60 -15.50 -14.51
N MET A 71 4.75 -15.59 -13.48
CA MET A 71 4.48 -16.84 -12.78
C MET A 71 3.48 -17.70 -13.56
N ASN A 72 3.76 -18.99 -13.63
CA ASN A 72 2.88 -19.97 -14.26
C ASN A 72 2.35 -20.95 -13.22
N THR A 73 1.12 -21.41 -13.43
CA THR A 73 0.59 -22.55 -12.68
C THR A 73 0.33 -23.71 -13.63
N ASN A 74 0.68 -24.90 -13.18
CA ASN A 74 0.41 -26.16 -13.90
C ASN A 74 -0.84 -26.85 -13.35
N ASP A 75 -1.50 -26.30 -12.36
CA ASP A 75 -2.63 -26.93 -11.70
C ASP A 75 -3.95 -26.75 -12.48
N ARG A 76 -4.82 -27.75 -12.32
CA ARG A 76 -6.08 -27.90 -13.02
C ARG A 76 -7.29 -27.47 -12.17
N GLY A 77 -7.09 -26.61 -11.18
CA GLY A 77 -8.21 -26.06 -10.40
C GLY A 77 -8.80 -27.01 -9.34
N ASN A 78 -7.98 -27.86 -8.73
CA ASN A 78 -8.40 -28.80 -7.70
C ASN A 78 -8.61 -28.17 -6.32
N LEU A 79 -8.21 -26.91 -6.14
CA LEU A 79 -8.37 -26.21 -4.88
C LEU A 79 -9.86 -26.03 -4.53
N ARG A 80 -10.22 -26.41 -3.31
CA ARG A 80 -11.59 -26.32 -2.79
C ARG A 80 -11.66 -25.45 -1.55
N PHE A 81 -12.77 -24.71 -1.40
CA PHE A 81 -13.04 -23.86 -0.26
C PHE A 81 -14.30 -24.32 0.50
N THR A 82 -14.26 -24.23 1.82
CA THR A 82 -15.45 -24.39 2.65
C THR A 82 -16.40 -23.20 2.44
N GLN A 83 -17.66 -23.30 2.89
CA GLN A 83 -18.59 -22.19 2.78
C GLN A 83 -18.09 -20.95 3.52
N GLU A 84 -17.51 -21.10 4.72
CA GLU A 84 -16.92 -19.98 5.48
C GLU A 84 -15.79 -19.30 4.70
N GLU A 85 -14.93 -20.07 4.04
CA GLU A 85 -13.83 -19.51 3.23
C GLU A 85 -14.37 -18.78 1.97
N LYS A 86 -15.41 -19.32 1.34
CA LYS A 86 -16.11 -18.64 0.22
C LYS A 86 -16.73 -17.31 0.67
N ASP A 87 -17.31 -17.27 1.87
CA ASP A 87 -17.87 -16.04 2.43
C ASP A 87 -16.79 -14.98 2.67
N VAL A 88 -15.58 -15.38 3.14
CA VAL A 88 -14.45 -14.46 3.28
C VAL A 88 -14.01 -13.90 1.93
N LEU A 89 -13.87 -14.75 0.91
CA LEU A 89 -13.49 -14.34 -0.45
C LEU A 89 -14.57 -13.45 -1.09
N THR A 90 -15.84 -13.77 -0.89
CA THR A 90 -16.97 -12.95 -1.37
C THR A 90 -16.98 -11.58 -0.70
N ASN A 91 -16.76 -11.50 0.64
CA ASN A 91 -16.70 -10.22 1.35
C ASN A 91 -15.51 -9.35 0.90
N LEU A 92 -14.38 -9.96 0.55
CA LEU A 92 -13.25 -9.23 -0.07
C LEU A 92 -13.67 -8.63 -1.41
N LEU A 93 -14.34 -9.41 -2.28
CA LEU A 93 -14.76 -8.98 -3.61
C LEU A 93 -15.85 -7.90 -3.58
N LEU A 94 -16.71 -7.92 -2.55
CA LEU A 94 -17.76 -6.92 -2.35
C LEU A 94 -17.26 -5.63 -1.70
N ASN A 95 -16.01 -5.56 -1.29
CA ASN A 95 -15.46 -4.48 -0.45
C ASN A 95 -16.32 -4.27 0.82
N SER A 96 -16.71 -5.38 1.44
CA SER A 96 -17.60 -5.40 2.59
C SER A 96 -16.86 -5.02 3.89
N ASP A 97 -17.51 -4.26 4.77
CA ASP A 97 -17.08 -4.00 6.14
C ASP A 97 -16.96 -5.28 7.00
N ARG A 98 -17.65 -6.37 6.56
CA ARG A 98 -17.55 -7.72 7.15
C ARG A 98 -16.28 -8.46 6.74
N PHE A 99 -15.45 -7.90 5.87
CA PHE A 99 -14.20 -8.53 5.47
C PHE A 99 -13.28 -8.76 6.66
N ASP A 100 -12.74 -9.97 6.75
CA ASP A 100 -11.88 -10.44 7.84
C ASP A 100 -10.51 -10.84 7.30
N LEU A 101 -9.51 -9.97 7.54
CA LEU A 101 -8.15 -10.19 7.09
C LEU A 101 -7.50 -11.42 7.75
N GLN A 102 -7.77 -11.69 9.02
CA GLN A 102 -7.19 -12.86 9.71
C GLN A 102 -7.65 -14.17 9.07
N LYS A 103 -8.94 -14.25 8.71
CA LYS A 103 -9.47 -15.41 8.00
C LYS A 103 -8.87 -15.53 6.60
N LEU A 104 -8.70 -14.43 5.89
CA LEU A 104 -8.05 -14.45 4.57
C LEU A 104 -6.59 -14.96 4.67
N ILE A 105 -5.82 -14.46 5.63
CA ILE A 105 -4.45 -14.91 5.89
C ILE A 105 -4.42 -16.42 6.15
N LYS A 106 -5.35 -16.92 6.98
CA LYS A 106 -5.45 -18.35 7.31
C LYS A 106 -5.72 -19.19 6.06
N ILE A 107 -6.64 -18.76 5.19
CA ILE A 107 -6.93 -19.42 3.92
C ILE A 107 -5.66 -19.53 3.07
N PHE A 108 -4.99 -18.41 2.85
CA PHE A 108 -3.80 -18.37 2.00
C PHE A 108 -2.66 -19.23 2.56
N ARG A 109 -2.35 -19.10 3.85
CA ARG A 109 -1.25 -19.85 4.48
C ARG A 109 -1.52 -21.34 4.68
N SER A 110 -2.79 -21.77 4.70
CA SER A 110 -3.15 -23.18 4.87
C SER A 110 -3.34 -23.92 3.55
N LYS A 111 -3.74 -23.22 2.49
CA LYS A 111 -4.15 -23.84 1.23
C LYS A 111 -3.20 -23.59 0.07
N THR A 112 -2.38 -22.55 0.15
CA THR A 112 -1.48 -22.16 -0.93
C THR A 112 -0.10 -21.77 -0.41
N SER A 113 0.87 -21.73 -1.32
CA SER A 113 2.22 -21.21 -1.11
C SER A 113 2.51 -20.12 -2.14
N LYS A 114 3.70 -19.55 -2.09
CA LYS A 114 4.17 -18.58 -3.09
C LYS A 114 4.14 -19.16 -4.51
N GLU A 115 4.39 -20.45 -4.66
CA GLU A 115 4.40 -21.13 -5.96
C GLU A 115 3.00 -21.54 -6.42
N THR A 116 2.04 -21.69 -5.50
CA THR A 116 0.72 -22.29 -5.80
C THR A 116 -0.46 -21.34 -5.62
N PHE A 117 -0.26 -20.10 -5.14
CA PHE A 117 -1.40 -19.18 -4.89
C PHE A 117 -2.20 -18.85 -6.15
N LEU A 118 -1.60 -18.94 -7.34
CA LEU A 118 -2.31 -18.75 -8.61
C LEU A 118 -3.41 -19.79 -8.84
N GLU A 119 -3.34 -20.95 -8.18
CA GLU A 119 -4.36 -21.99 -8.24
C GLU A 119 -5.73 -21.49 -7.75
N ILE A 120 -5.75 -20.45 -6.89
CA ILE A 120 -6.99 -19.81 -6.45
C ILE A 120 -7.79 -19.33 -7.66
N PHE A 121 -7.13 -18.65 -8.62
CA PHE A 121 -7.79 -18.14 -9.83
C PHE A 121 -8.25 -19.22 -10.80
N MET A 122 -7.72 -20.45 -10.64
CA MET A 122 -8.13 -21.62 -11.44
C MET A 122 -9.20 -22.47 -10.73
N SER A 123 -9.52 -22.14 -9.48
CA SER A 123 -10.50 -22.88 -8.67
C SER A 123 -11.93 -22.58 -9.11
N PHE A 124 -12.76 -23.61 -9.28
CA PHE A 124 -14.19 -23.47 -9.52
C PHE A 124 -14.89 -22.74 -8.39
N ASP A 125 -14.52 -23.02 -7.15
CA ASP A 125 -15.13 -22.38 -5.98
C ASP A 125 -14.86 -20.87 -5.94
N PHE A 126 -13.67 -20.42 -6.33
CA PHE A 126 -13.37 -18.99 -6.43
C PHE A 126 -14.09 -18.36 -7.62
N PHE A 127 -14.16 -19.05 -8.75
CA PHE A 127 -14.94 -18.61 -9.89
C PHE A 127 -16.42 -18.41 -9.53
N ASP A 128 -16.99 -19.35 -8.76
CA ASP A 128 -18.38 -19.22 -8.27
C ASP A 128 -18.54 -18.00 -7.34
N CYS A 129 -17.56 -17.69 -6.48
CA CYS A 129 -17.57 -16.45 -5.69
C CYS A 129 -17.62 -15.21 -6.60
N ILE A 130 -16.80 -15.15 -7.65
CA ILE A 130 -16.80 -14.04 -8.62
C ILE A 130 -18.16 -13.95 -9.34
N VAL A 131 -18.73 -15.07 -9.78
CA VAL A 131 -20.03 -15.11 -10.45
C VAL A 131 -21.16 -14.61 -9.53
N ASN A 132 -21.14 -15.00 -8.26
CA ASN A 132 -22.12 -14.55 -7.29
C ASN A 132 -22.04 -13.05 -7.03
N VAL A 133 -20.85 -12.52 -6.82
CA VAL A 133 -20.60 -11.08 -6.66
C VAL A 133 -21.00 -10.30 -7.91
N TYR A 134 -20.68 -10.82 -9.10
CA TYR A 134 -21.12 -10.23 -10.37
C TYR A 134 -22.64 -10.13 -10.45
N ARG A 135 -23.36 -11.21 -10.14
CA ARG A 135 -24.82 -11.22 -10.18
C ARG A 135 -25.45 -10.28 -9.16
N GLU A 136 -24.84 -10.16 -7.99
CA GLU A 136 -25.34 -9.34 -6.89
C GLU A 136 -25.15 -7.84 -7.15
N LYS A 137 -23.95 -7.44 -7.60
CA LYS A 137 -23.57 -6.01 -7.62
C LYS A 137 -23.22 -5.47 -9.01
N TYR A 138 -22.72 -6.31 -9.94
CA TYR A 138 -22.07 -5.85 -11.16
C TYR A 138 -22.67 -6.42 -12.45
N SER A 139 -23.91 -6.94 -12.41
CA SER A 139 -24.57 -7.59 -13.55
C SER A 139 -24.83 -6.68 -14.76
N TYR A 140 -24.66 -5.38 -14.60
CA TYR A 140 -24.73 -4.38 -15.67
C TYR A 140 -23.46 -4.27 -16.51
N LEU A 141 -22.36 -4.88 -16.08
CA LEU A 141 -21.08 -4.91 -16.78
C LEU A 141 -20.96 -6.14 -17.70
N ALA A 142 -20.03 -6.12 -18.63
CA ALA A 142 -19.63 -7.32 -19.37
C ALA A 142 -18.87 -8.28 -18.43
N PHE A 143 -19.37 -9.52 -18.29
CA PHE A 143 -18.79 -10.49 -17.33
C PHE A 143 -17.30 -10.77 -17.57
N THR A 144 -16.90 -10.94 -18.83
CA THR A 144 -15.51 -11.23 -19.17
C THR A 144 -14.58 -10.11 -18.69
N ASP A 145 -14.95 -8.87 -18.93
CA ASP A 145 -14.14 -7.71 -18.53
C ASP A 145 -14.13 -7.54 -17.00
N PHE A 146 -15.27 -7.80 -16.36
CA PHE A 146 -15.36 -7.84 -14.90
C PHE A 146 -14.42 -8.90 -14.31
N PHE A 147 -14.45 -10.12 -14.84
CA PHE A 147 -13.60 -11.21 -14.36
C PHE A 147 -12.11 -10.85 -14.47
N TRP A 148 -11.67 -10.31 -15.60
CA TRP A 148 -10.28 -9.92 -15.79
C TRP A 148 -9.88 -8.72 -14.95
N THR A 149 -10.79 -7.78 -14.72
CA THR A 149 -10.57 -6.64 -13.81
C THR A 149 -10.34 -7.14 -12.38
N VAL A 150 -11.24 -7.98 -11.87
CA VAL A 150 -11.10 -8.58 -10.53
C VAL A 150 -9.79 -9.35 -10.40
N ARG A 151 -9.44 -10.16 -11.41
CA ARG A 151 -8.16 -10.88 -11.42
C ARG A 151 -6.97 -9.93 -11.37
N SER A 152 -6.98 -8.88 -12.15
CA SER A 152 -5.89 -7.88 -12.19
C SER A 152 -5.71 -7.16 -10.86
N MET A 153 -6.79 -6.87 -10.14
CA MET A 153 -6.77 -6.25 -8.82
C MET A 153 -6.24 -7.20 -7.74
N LEU A 154 -6.72 -8.45 -7.75
CA LEU A 154 -6.42 -9.38 -6.67
C LEU A 154 -5.08 -10.11 -6.85
N LEU A 155 -4.57 -10.19 -8.06
CA LEU A 155 -3.32 -10.90 -8.35
C LEU A 155 -2.12 -10.33 -7.56
N PRO A 156 -1.86 -9.00 -7.56
CA PRO A 156 -0.80 -8.42 -6.74
C PRO A 156 -1.08 -8.56 -5.24
N LEU A 157 -2.33 -8.42 -4.81
CA LEU A 157 -2.73 -8.58 -3.42
C LEU A 157 -2.43 -10.00 -2.93
N PHE A 158 -2.84 -11.01 -3.68
CA PHE A 158 -2.64 -12.41 -3.32
C PHE A 158 -1.15 -12.80 -3.32
N TYR A 159 -0.37 -12.22 -4.22
CA TYR A 159 1.08 -12.37 -4.24
C TYR A 159 1.70 -11.84 -2.93
N ILE A 160 1.34 -10.62 -2.52
CA ILE A 160 1.84 -10.01 -1.27
C ILE A 160 1.47 -10.85 -0.04
N LEU A 161 0.28 -11.47 -0.01
CA LEU A 161 -0.14 -12.31 1.12
C LEU A 161 0.74 -13.57 1.30
N GLN A 162 1.47 -13.98 0.26
CA GLN A 162 2.39 -15.12 0.28
C GLN A 162 3.86 -14.74 0.56
N GLU A 163 4.18 -13.44 0.52
CA GLU A 163 5.55 -13.00 0.76
C GLU A 163 5.95 -13.16 2.23
N ASP A 164 7.23 -13.45 2.42
CA ASP A 164 7.84 -13.49 3.74
C ASP A 164 7.98 -12.08 4.29
N LEU A 165 7.61 -11.91 5.55
CA LEU A 165 7.70 -10.64 6.24
C LEU A 165 8.91 -10.63 7.18
N PRO A 166 9.76 -9.60 7.15
CA PRO A 166 10.84 -9.44 8.12
C PRO A 166 10.28 -9.34 9.54
N LYS A 167 10.92 -10.04 10.50
CA LYS A 167 10.56 -9.89 11.92
C LYS A 167 11.07 -8.57 12.46
N ALA A 168 10.18 -7.78 13.05
CA ALA A 168 10.47 -6.48 13.64
C ALA A 168 9.67 -6.28 14.95
N ASP A 169 10.05 -5.27 15.73
CA ASP A 169 9.35 -4.88 16.95
C ASP A 169 8.19 -3.93 16.65
N LEU A 170 8.29 -3.19 15.53
CA LEU A 170 7.31 -2.22 15.03
C LEU A 170 7.29 -2.28 13.50
N TYR A 171 6.10 -2.21 12.92
CA TYR A 171 5.89 -2.04 11.47
C TYR A 171 5.38 -0.63 11.21
N HIS A 172 5.96 0.04 10.22
CA HIS A 172 5.60 1.43 9.92
C HIS A 172 5.47 1.64 8.41
N SER A 173 4.25 1.83 7.92
CA SER A 173 3.99 2.14 6.52
C SER A 173 3.93 3.64 6.24
N VAL A 174 4.34 4.02 5.04
CA VAL A 174 4.32 5.42 4.57
C VAL A 174 3.09 5.75 3.70
N ALA A 175 2.20 4.78 3.52
CA ALA A 175 0.94 4.90 2.80
C ALA A 175 -0.03 3.78 3.20
N THR A 176 -1.27 3.86 2.75
CA THR A 176 -2.35 2.89 3.04
C THR A 176 -2.63 1.91 1.89
N GLY A 177 -1.82 1.89 0.83
CA GLY A 177 -1.92 0.97 -0.29
C GLY A 177 -1.43 -0.44 0.03
N TYR A 178 -0.68 -1.05 -0.87
CA TYR A 178 -0.10 -2.38 -0.65
C TYR A 178 0.80 -2.45 0.57
N CYS A 179 1.60 -1.40 0.84
CA CYS A 179 2.39 -1.33 2.07
C CYS A 179 1.51 -1.24 3.33
N GLY A 180 0.32 -0.65 3.24
CA GLY A 180 -0.69 -0.64 4.30
C GLY A 180 -1.25 -2.04 4.59
N VAL A 181 -1.53 -2.81 3.52
CA VAL A 181 -1.93 -4.22 3.65
C VAL A 181 -0.81 -5.05 4.27
N VAL A 182 0.45 -4.85 3.85
CA VAL A 182 1.62 -5.53 4.44
C VAL A 182 1.76 -5.22 5.92
N GLY A 183 1.56 -3.96 6.34
CA GLY A 183 1.58 -3.56 7.75
C GLY A 183 0.49 -4.25 8.57
N SER A 184 -0.72 -4.32 8.01
CA SER A 184 -1.85 -5.03 8.62
C SER A 184 -1.56 -6.53 8.75
N LEU A 185 -1.02 -7.14 7.69
CA LEU A 185 -0.61 -8.55 7.66
C LEU A 185 0.45 -8.85 8.73
N ALA A 186 1.48 -7.99 8.82
CA ALA A 186 2.56 -8.15 9.79
C ALA A 186 2.07 -8.02 11.24
N SER A 187 1.18 -7.06 11.50
CA SER A 187 0.55 -6.87 12.81
C SER A 187 -0.21 -8.10 13.24
N GLU A 188 -1.02 -8.68 12.35
CA GLU A 188 -1.81 -9.88 12.64
C GLU A 188 -0.93 -11.12 12.86
N ILE A 189 0.09 -11.33 12.03
CA ILE A 189 0.94 -12.53 12.11
C ILE A 189 1.85 -12.50 13.33
N TYR A 190 2.45 -11.35 13.62
CA TYR A 190 3.49 -11.24 14.65
C TYR A 190 2.98 -10.62 15.95
N ASN A 191 1.73 -10.17 16.00
CA ASN A 191 1.13 -9.46 17.13
C ASN A 191 2.03 -8.29 17.59
N LYS A 192 2.43 -7.45 16.62
CA LYS A 192 3.29 -6.29 16.83
C LYS A 192 2.56 -5.00 16.47
N PRO A 193 2.91 -3.86 17.10
CA PRO A 193 2.30 -2.58 16.75
C PRO A 193 2.56 -2.22 15.30
N TYR A 194 1.54 -1.63 14.67
CA TYR A 194 1.58 -1.13 13.31
C TYR A 194 1.26 0.37 13.28
N LEU A 195 2.13 1.15 12.71
CA LEU A 195 2.06 2.60 12.56
C LEU A 195 1.91 2.97 11.09
N ILE A 196 1.07 3.94 10.80
CA ILE A 196 0.94 4.55 9.48
C ILE A 196 1.40 6.01 9.59
N THR A 197 2.17 6.50 8.61
CA THR A 197 2.34 7.93 8.37
C THR A 197 1.88 8.25 6.96
N GLU A 198 0.76 8.96 6.83
CA GLU A 198 0.23 9.39 5.53
C GLU A 198 0.68 10.82 5.21
N HIS A 199 1.42 10.95 4.10
CA HIS A 199 1.91 12.26 3.60
C HIS A 199 0.89 12.95 2.70
N GLY A 200 0.08 12.18 2.01
CA GLY A 200 -1.10 12.52 1.25
C GLY A 200 -2.14 11.43 1.49
N ILE A 201 -3.35 11.59 1.01
CA ILE A 201 -4.38 10.54 1.13
C ILE A 201 -4.25 9.59 -0.06
N TYR A 202 -3.56 8.47 0.15
CA TYR A 202 -3.23 7.50 -0.89
C TYR A 202 -4.45 7.08 -1.73
N SER A 203 -5.56 6.72 -1.09
CA SER A 203 -6.76 6.29 -1.81
C SER A 203 -7.34 7.40 -2.71
N ARG A 204 -7.26 8.67 -2.32
CA ARG A 204 -7.67 9.80 -3.15
C ARG A 204 -6.71 10.06 -4.31
N GLU A 205 -5.42 9.91 -4.09
CA GLU A 205 -4.42 10.02 -5.16
C GLU A 205 -4.67 8.94 -6.22
N ARG A 206 -4.95 7.70 -5.79
CA ARG A 206 -5.33 6.59 -6.69
C ARG A 206 -6.66 6.87 -7.41
N GLU A 207 -7.66 7.41 -6.73
CA GLU A 207 -8.92 7.82 -7.34
C GLU A 207 -8.68 8.81 -8.48
N GLU A 208 -7.91 9.87 -8.24
CA GLU A 208 -7.59 10.86 -9.27
C GLU A 208 -6.84 10.26 -10.46
N GLU A 209 -5.88 9.36 -10.20
CA GLU A 209 -5.15 8.67 -11.26
C GLU A 209 -6.07 7.76 -12.09
N ILE A 210 -6.94 6.99 -11.44
CA ILE A 210 -7.91 6.13 -12.12
C ILE A 210 -8.89 6.94 -12.95
N ILE A 211 -9.40 8.06 -12.42
CA ILE A 211 -10.31 8.95 -13.16
C ILE A 211 -9.63 9.47 -14.43
N LYS A 212 -8.36 9.86 -14.36
CA LYS A 212 -7.57 10.40 -15.47
C LYS A 212 -7.03 9.34 -16.43
N SER A 213 -6.97 8.07 -16.02
CA SER A 213 -6.35 7.00 -16.80
C SER A 213 -7.19 6.59 -18.02
N ASP A 214 -6.51 6.21 -19.10
CA ASP A 214 -7.13 5.66 -20.30
C ASP A 214 -7.10 4.11 -20.34
N TRP A 215 -6.32 3.47 -19.46
CA TRP A 215 -6.18 2.01 -19.42
C TRP A 215 -7.34 1.32 -18.65
N VAL A 216 -8.12 2.06 -17.85
CA VAL A 216 -9.33 1.56 -17.18
C VAL A 216 -10.55 2.05 -17.94
N MET A 217 -11.38 1.12 -18.43
CA MET A 217 -12.67 1.45 -19.06
C MET A 217 -13.60 2.13 -18.07
N GLY A 218 -14.43 3.06 -18.54
CA GLY A 218 -15.23 3.98 -17.72
C GLY A 218 -15.99 3.33 -16.57
N ASP A 219 -16.76 2.27 -16.86
CA ASP A 219 -17.60 1.59 -15.86
C ASP A 219 -16.78 0.79 -14.81
N PHE A 220 -15.53 0.46 -15.12
CA PHE A 220 -14.62 -0.27 -14.21
C PHE A 220 -13.82 0.65 -13.28
N LYS A 221 -13.81 1.97 -13.55
CA LYS A 221 -13.10 2.93 -12.68
C LYS A 221 -13.61 2.89 -11.24
N ALA A 222 -14.93 2.80 -11.06
CA ALA A 222 -15.53 2.71 -9.73
C ALA A 222 -15.02 1.48 -8.95
N ILE A 223 -14.88 0.32 -9.61
CA ILE A 223 -14.40 -0.92 -8.97
C ILE A 223 -12.95 -0.76 -8.49
N TRP A 224 -12.08 -0.17 -9.32
CA TRP A 224 -10.69 0.11 -8.94
C TRP A 224 -10.59 1.10 -7.79
N ILE A 225 -11.41 2.15 -7.80
CA ILE A 225 -11.46 3.15 -6.74
C ILE A 225 -11.90 2.50 -5.42
N GLU A 226 -13.02 1.75 -5.43
CA GLU A 226 -13.49 1.01 -4.25
C GLU A 226 -12.42 0.06 -3.70
N TYR A 227 -11.64 -0.59 -4.56
CA TYR A 227 -10.55 -1.48 -4.15
C TYR A 227 -9.45 -0.74 -3.39
N PHE A 228 -9.03 0.44 -3.84
CA PHE A 228 -8.02 1.23 -3.12
C PHE A 228 -8.55 1.81 -1.81
N TYR A 229 -9.83 2.18 -1.76
CA TYR A 229 -10.48 2.58 -0.51
C TYR A 229 -10.56 1.42 0.49
N GLN A 230 -10.80 0.20 0.02
CA GLN A 230 -10.79 -0.99 0.86
C GLN A 230 -9.40 -1.28 1.44
N GLN A 231 -8.32 -1.11 0.67
CA GLN A 231 -6.95 -1.23 1.19
C GLN A 231 -6.69 -0.23 2.31
N ALA A 232 -7.07 1.04 2.12
CA ALA A 232 -6.94 2.07 3.13
C ALA A 232 -7.75 1.73 4.40
N PHE A 233 -9.00 1.28 4.24
CA PHE A 233 -9.84 0.84 5.35
C PHE A 233 -9.20 -0.29 6.15
N ILE A 234 -8.65 -1.32 5.47
CA ILE A 234 -7.91 -2.42 6.12
C ILE A 234 -6.73 -1.88 6.91
N ALA A 235 -5.94 -0.98 6.32
CA ALA A 235 -4.78 -0.40 6.97
C ALA A 235 -5.18 0.39 8.24
N TYR A 236 -6.17 1.26 8.18
CA TYR A 236 -6.67 2.02 9.33
C TYR A 236 -7.23 1.12 10.42
N LYS A 237 -7.97 0.08 10.05
CA LYS A 237 -8.56 -0.87 11.00
C LYS A 237 -7.49 -1.56 11.84
N HIS A 238 -6.37 -1.99 11.25
CA HIS A 238 -5.30 -2.74 11.91
C HIS A 238 -4.20 -1.86 12.49
N ALA A 239 -4.11 -0.58 12.10
CA ALA A 239 -3.14 0.34 12.66
C ALA A 239 -3.35 0.56 14.17
N THR A 240 -2.25 0.57 14.92
CA THR A 240 -2.22 1.01 16.33
C THR A 240 -2.31 2.53 16.41
N LYS A 241 -1.65 3.23 15.49
CA LYS A 241 -1.65 4.70 15.36
C LYS A 241 -1.54 5.09 13.88
N VAL A 242 -2.18 6.21 13.56
CA VAL A 242 -2.11 6.87 12.25
C VAL A 242 -1.58 8.27 12.46
N VAL A 243 -0.50 8.61 11.77
CA VAL A 243 0.12 9.93 11.79
C VAL A 243 -0.19 10.62 10.48
N THR A 244 -0.67 11.83 10.56
CA THR A 244 -0.97 12.69 9.42
C THR A 244 -0.31 14.06 9.57
N LEU A 245 -0.16 14.81 8.48
CA LEU A 245 0.63 16.05 8.49
C LEU A 245 -0.17 17.28 8.92
N PHE A 246 -1.49 17.28 8.72
CA PHE A 246 -2.37 18.43 8.99
C PHE A 246 -3.83 18.02 9.13
N GLU A 247 -4.62 18.92 9.73
CA GLU A 247 -6.05 18.72 10.09
C GLU A 247 -6.92 18.30 8.89
N GLY A 248 -6.65 18.86 7.69
CA GLY A 248 -7.40 18.52 6.49
C GLY A 248 -7.33 17.02 6.16
N ASN A 249 -6.13 16.43 6.23
CA ASN A 249 -5.95 14.98 6.03
C ASN A 249 -6.61 14.17 7.14
N ALA A 250 -6.46 14.58 8.41
CA ALA A 250 -7.10 13.90 9.54
C ALA A 250 -8.62 13.78 9.36
N ASN A 251 -9.27 14.83 8.85
CA ASN A 251 -10.71 14.82 8.60
C ASN A 251 -11.08 13.85 7.45
N VAL A 252 -10.24 13.75 6.43
CA VAL A 252 -10.45 12.78 5.34
C VAL A 252 -10.25 11.35 5.85
N GLU A 253 -9.18 11.08 6.60
CA GLU A 253 -8.91 9.76 7.20
C GLU A 253 -10.09 9.29 8.06
N LYS A 254 -10.66 10.18 8.89
CA LYS A 254 -11.90 9.90 9.66
C LYS A 254 -13.06 9.53 8.74
N SER A 255 -13.26 10.28 7.66
CA SER A 255 -14.34 10.00 6.70
C SER A 255 -14.17 8.67 5.96
N LEU A 256 -12.93 8.16 5.88
CA LEU A 256 -12.57 6.87 5.30
C LEU A 256 -12.60 5.72 6.32
N GLY A 257 -13.07 5.97 7.54
CA GLY A 257 -13.27 4.96 8.58
C GLY A 257 -12.10 4.77 9.55
N CYS A 258 -11.13 5.69 9.56
CA CYS A 258 -10.10 5.69 10.59
C CYS A 258 -10.70 6.15 11.93
N ASP A 259 -10.45 5.39 13.00
CA ASP A 259 -10.82 5.79 14.36
C ASP A 259 -10.03 7.05 14.77
N GLU A 260 -10.74 8.13 15.12
CA GLU A 260 -10.11 9.41 15.49
C GLU A 260 -9.13 9.30 16.67
N ASN A 261 -9.35 8.35 17.58
CA ASN A 261 -8.44 8.10 18.71
C ASN A 261 -7.08 7.54 18.28
N LYS A 262 -6.98 7.02 17.07
CA LYS A 262 -5.72 6.56 16.48
C LYS A 262 -4.97 7.66 15.77
N ILE A 263 -5.62 8.76 15.37
CA ILE A 263 -5.03 9.82 14.56
C ILE A 263 -4.19 10.76 15.45
N SER A 264 -3.01 11.11 14.93
CA SER A 264 -2.12 12.11 15.53
C SER A 264 -1.59 13.01 14.41
N ILE A 265 -1.66 14.32 14.60
CA ILE A 265 -1.14 15.29 13.63
C ILE A 265 0.31 15.62 13.98
N VAL A 266 1.22 15.26 13.09
CA VAL A 266 2.66 15.54 13.21
C VAL A 266 3.15 16.16 11.91
N PRO A 267 3.27 17.49 11.82
CA PRO A 267 3.75 18.16 10.62
C PRO A 267 5.17 17.76 10.23
N ASN A 268 5.48 17.82 8.94
CA ASN A 268 6.85 17.67 8.49
C ASN A 268 7.74 18.80 9.00
N GLY A 269 8.99 18.47 9.30
CA GLY A 269 10.03 19.40 9.68
C GLY A 269 11.08 19.60 8.60
N VAL A 270 11.91 20.63 8.78
CA VAL A 270 13.10 20.89 7.97
C VAL A 270 14.34 21.03 8.86
N ARG A 271 15.50 20.66 8.33
CA ARG A 271 16.77 20.87 9.02
C ARG A 271 17.19 22.33 8.88
N LEU A 272 17.00 23.12 9.93
CA LEU A 272 17.27 24.56 9.93
C LEU A 272 18.75 24.88 9.67
N GLU A 273 19.67 24.01 10.10
CA GLU A 273 21.13 24.17 9.93
C GLU A 273 21.53 24.36 8.46
N ARG A 274 20.74 23.84 7.53
CA ARG A 274 20.98 24.01 6.09
C ARG A 274 20.60 25.39 5.57
N PHE A 275 19.74 26.12 6.28
CA PHE A 275 19.17 27.40 5.85
C PHE A 275 19.70 28.59 6.67
N LEU A 276 20.06 28.39 7.95
CA LEU A 276 20.56 29.43 8.84
C LEU A 276 21.77 30.21 8.29
N PRO A 277 22.74 29.59 7.55
CA PRO A 277 23.86 30.33 6.98
C PRO A 277 23.49 31.15 5.72
N LEU A 278 22.27 30.92 5.17
CA LEU A 278 21.87 31.60 3.94
C LEU A 278 21.34 32.98 4.28
N SER A 279 21.98 34.02 3.74
CA SER A 279 21.50 35.39 3.80
C SER A 279 21.25 35.90 2.38
N ARG A 280 20.23 36.74 2.22
CA ARG A 280 20.00 37.45 0.99
C ARG A 280 20.68 38.82 1.11
N GLU A 281 21.49 39.19 0.12
CA GLU A 281 21.93 40.56 -0.02
C GLU A 281 20.72 41.46 -0.23
N GLN A 282 20.65 42.57 0.52
CA GLN A 282 19.60 43.55 0.31
C GLN A 282 19.86 44.21 -1.04
N SER A 283 18.89 44.14 -1.93
CA SER A 283 18.89 44.93 -3.17
C SER A 283 18.20 46.27 -2.91
N ASP A 284 18.80 47.34 -3.38
CA ASP A 284 18.25 48.68 -3.22
C ASP A 284 17.14 49.02 -4.25
N ASP A 285 16.62 48.01 -4.96
CA ASP A 285 15.52 48.18 -5.89
C ASP A 285 14.16 47.82 -5.23
N ASP A 286 13.11 48.51 -5.67
CA ASP A 286 11.73 48.29 -5.21
C ASP A 286 11.11 47.02 -5.80
N THR A 287 11.94 46.07 -6.27
CA THR A 287 11.47 44.85 -6.92
C THR A 287 11.07 43.80 -5.85
N PHE A 288 9.80 43.41 -5.81
CA PHE A 288 9.31 42.28 -5.04
C PHE A 288 9.44 40.99 -5.85
N VAL A 289 10.30 40.06 -5.37
CA VAL A 289 10.55 38.80 -6.05
C VAL A 289 9.80 37.68 -5.34
N ILE A 290 8.88 37.00 -6.05
CA ILE A 290 8.21 35.79 -5.62
C ILE A 290 8.93 34.59 -6.25
N GLY A 291 9.49 33.72 -5.42
CA GLY A 291 10.13 32.47 -5.85
C GLY A 291 9.31 31.25 -5.44
N ALA A 292 9.29 30.25 -6.30
CA ALA A 292 8.74 28.94 -5.98
C ALA A 292 9.72 27.84 -6.40
N VAL A 293 9.92 26.85 -5.51
CA VAL A 293 10.68 25.65 -5.83
C VAL A 293 9.68 24.49 -5.86
N VAL A 294 9.31 24.05 -7.04
CA VAL A 294 8.28 23.04 -7.26
C VAL A 294 8.76 21.97 -8.22
N ARG A 295 8.21 20.77 -8.07
CA ARG A 295 8.34 19.73 -9.09
C ARG A 295 7.31 20.00 -10.19
N VAL A 296 7.80 20.27 -11.39
CA VAL A 296 6.93 20.35 -12.57
C VAL A 296 6.78 18.93 -13.13
N VAL A 297 5.56 18.46 -13.20
CA VAL A 297 5.20 17.19 -13.83
C VAL A 297 4.25 17.47 -14.99
N PRO A 298 4.32 16.70 -16.08
CA PRO A 298 3.41 16.86 -17.22
C PRO A 298 1.95 16.70 -16.82
#